data_25d54378c9578b8223f73a190b76dae2
#
_entry.id   25d54378c9578b8223f73a190b76dae2
#
_cell.length_a   1.000
_cell.length_b   1.000
_cell.length_c   1.000
_cell.angle_alpha   90.00
_cell.angle_beta   90.00
_cell.angle_gamma   90.00
#
_symmetry.space_group_name_H-M   'P 1'
#
loop_
_entity.id
_entity.type
_entity.pdbx_description
1 polymer ?
#
loop_
_entity_poly.entity_id
_entity_poly.type
_entity_poly.pdbx_seq_one_letter_code
_entity_poly.pdbx_strand_id
1 'polypeptide(L)'
;MKQGTAIIIGAGPAGLTAAIELQRGSAIKPILIEASQEIGGISRTVRYKGNRMDIGGHRFFSKSDRVMRWWLELMPVEAGDSREGQLTYHGMQRDLPEPASAPDPKTEDLVMLVRQRKSRIYFLRRFFDYPISLSAATFRNLGLARTFRCGVSYLRSALLPQREERSLEDFIINRFGKQLYLTFFKSYTEKVWGVP
;
A
#
# COMPACT_ATOMS: atom_id res chain seq x y z
N MET A 1 -28.71 -32.61 0.01
CA MET A 1 -27.40 -32.40 0.68
C MET A 1 -27.66 -31.76 2.02
N LYS A 2 -27.02 -32.19 3.12
CA LYS A 2 -27.18 -31.56 4.43
C LYS A 2 -26.59 -30.16 4.35
N GLN A 3 -27.37 -29.16 4.72
CA GLN A 3 -26.92 -27.76 4.79
C GLN A 3 -25.96 -27.63 5.98
N GLY A 4 -24.67 -27.48 5.70
CA GLY A 4 -23.64 -27.28 6.72
C GLY A 4 -23.59 -25.82 7.17
N THR A 5 -23.02 -25.57 8.36
CA THR A 5 -22.73 -24.23 8.86
C THR A 5 -21.24 -24.12 9.10
N ALA A 6 -20.63 -23.02 8.64
CA ALA A 6 -19.24 -22.67 8.92
C ALA A 6 -19.18 -21.43 9.81
N ILE A 7 -18.46 -21.53 10.93
CA ILE A 7 -18.19 -20.39 11.82
C ILE A 7 -16.84 -19.78 11.41
N ILE A 8 -16.84 -18.48 11.12
CA ILE A 8 -15.66 -17.71 10.73
C ILE A 8 -15.39 -16.68 11.81
N ILE A 9 -14.23 -16.74 12.44
CA ILE A 9 -13.82 -15.80 13.48
C ILE A 9 -13.03 -14.67 12.86
N GLY A 10 -13.56 -13.45 12.99
CA GLY A 10 -13.01 -12.22 12.45
C GLY A 10 -13.64 -11.82 11.12
N ALA A 11 -14.21 -10.61 11.05
CA ALA A 11 -14.79 -9.99 9.86
C ALA A 11 -13.81 -9.01 9.17
N GLY A 12 -12.53 -9.36 9.14
CA GLY A 12 -11.53 -8.72 8.31
C GLY A 12 -11.56 -9.22 6.85
N PRO A 13 -10.68 -8.74 5.96
CA PRO A 13 -10.67 -9.14 4.54
C PRO A 13 -10.67 -10.64 4.32
N ALA A 14 -9.89 -11.40 5.09
CA ALA A 14 -9.81 -12.85 4.96
C ALA A 14 -11.14 -13.55 5.31
N GLY A 15 -11.75 -13.17 6.45
CA GLY A 15 -13.02 -13.78 6.88
C GLY A 15 -14.17 -13.43 5.95
N LEU A 16 -14.24 -12.18 5.48
CA LEU A 16 -15.26 -11.74 4.53
C LEU A 16 -15.11 -12.46 3.18
N THR A 17 -13.87 -12.60 2.68
CA THR A 17 -13.60 -13.36 1.44
C THR A 17 -14.02 -14.83 1.59
N ALA A 18 -13.65 -15.48 2.69
CA ALA A 18 -14.05 -16.87 2.94
C ALA A 18 -15.58 -17.04 3.00
N ALA A 19 -16.29 -16.09 3.60
CA ALA A 19 -17.75 -16.11 3.65
C ALA A 19 -18.38 -16.01 2.25
N ILE A 20 -17.90 -15.09 1.42
CA ILE A 20 -18.38 -14.91 0.04
C ILE A 20 -18.12 -16.15 -0.80
N GLU A 21 -16.92 -16.73 -0.72
CA GLU A 21 -16.56 -17.92 -1.47
C GLU A 21 -17.39 -19.16 -1.04
N LEU A 22 -17.65 -19.31 0.26
CA LEU A 22 -18.54 -20.37 0.75
C LEU A 22 -19.97 -20.22 0.23
N GLN A 23 -20.52 -19.00 0.23
CA GLN A 23 -21.84 -18.73 -0.30
C GLN A 23 -21.95 -18.97 -1.81
N ARG A 24 -20.90 -18.64 -2.58
CA ARG A 24 -20.89 -18.81 -4.03
C ARG A 24 -20.66 -20.25 -4.45
N GLY A 25 -19.78 -20.95 -3.74
CA GLY A 25 -19.28 -22.28 -4.15
C GLY A 25 -19.91 -23.47 -3.44
N SER A 26 -20.79 -23.26 -2.46
CA SER A 26 -21.33 -24.38 -1.65
C SER A 26 -22.72 -24.10 -1.05
N ALA A 27 -23.32 -25.14 -0.48
CA ALA A 27 -24.55 -25.03 0.32
C ALA A 27 -24.27 -24.73 1.81
N ILE A 28 -23.05 -24.33 2.17
CA ILE A 28 -22.64 -24.03 3.53
C ILE A 28 -23.05 -22.59 3.88
N LYS A 29 -23.73 -22.43 5.02
CA LYS A 29 -24.09 -21.11 5.56
C LYS A 29 -22.91 -20.55 6.37
N PRO A 30 -22.24 -19.47 5.97
CA PRO A 30 -21.21 -18.85 6.79
C PRO A 30 -21.85 -18.00 7.90
N ILE A 31 -21.28 -18.07 9.11
CA ILE A 31 -21.58 -17.19 10.23
C ILE A 31 -20.28 -16.54 10.66
N LEU A 32 -20.22 -15.20 10.53
CA LEU A 32 -19.04 -14.45 10.96
C LEU A 32 -19.23 -13.95 12.38
N ILE A 33 -18.20 -14.11 13.20
CA ILE A 33 -18.13 -13.58 14.56
C ILE A 33 -17.01 -12.54 14.59
N GLU A 34 -17.37 -11.30 14.92
CA GLU A 34 -16.45 -10.16 15.02
C GLU A 34 -16.44 -9.63 16.46
N ALA A 35 -15.25 -9.34 16.97
CA ALA A 35 -15.09 -8.85 18.35
C ALA A 35 -15.44 -7.36 18.49
N SER A 36 -15.32 -6.59 17.41
CA SER A 36 -15.63 -5.16 17.37
C SER A 36 -17.02 -4.89 16.81
N GLN A 37 -17.49 -3.65 16.93
CA GLN A 37 -18.76 -3.23 16.32
C GLN A 37 -18.63 -2.90 14.81
N GLU A 38 -17.42 -2.95 14.27
CA GLU A 38 -17.13 -2.57 12.87
C GLU A 38 -16.49 -3.75 12.14
N ILE A 39 -16.90 -3.97 10.91
CA ILE A 39 -16.30 -4.95 10.01
C ILE A 39 -15.16 -4.32 9.19
N GLY A 40 -14.34 -5.16 8.54
CA GLY A 40 -13.26 -4.74 7.65
C GLY A 40 -11.86 -4.91 8.22
N GLY A 41 -11.71 -5.10 9.53
CA GLY A 41 -10.40 -5.32 10.17
C GLY A 41 -9.41 -4.20 9.86
N ILE A 42 -8.23 -4.54 9.33
CA ILE A 42 -7.21 -3.55 8.93
C ILE A 42 -7.61 -2.71 7.71
N SER A 43 -8.65 -3.12 6.98
CA SER A 43 -9.16 -2.40 5.81
C SER A 43 -10.40 -1.56 6.12
N ARG A 44 -10.74 -1.41 7.39
CA ARG A 44 -11.91 -0.62 7.78
C ARG A 44 -11.68 0.87 7.54
N THR A 45 -12.79 1.55 7.21
CA THR A 45 -12.84 3.01 7.09
C THR A 45 -13.48 3.60 8.34
N VAL A 46 -12.74 4.41 9.08
CA VAL A 46 -13.23 5.12 10.26
C VAL A 46 -13.97 6.38 9.85
N ARG A 47 -15.11 6.63 10.48
CA ARG A 47 -15.87 7.87 10.29
C ARG A 47 -15.63 8.80 11.50
N TYR A 48 -15.12 10.00 11.23
CA TYR A 48 -14.90 11.00 12.26
C TYR A 48 -15.30 12.39 11.78
N LYS A 49 -16.21 13.04 12.49
CA LYS A 49 -16.70 14.40 12.17
C LYS A 49 -17.09 14.58 10.70
N GLY A 50 -17.84 13.62 10.13
CA GLY A 50 -18.27 13.64 8.73
C GLY A 50 -17.22 13.22 7.70
N ASN A 51 -15.98 13.03 8.10
CA ASN A 51 -14.90 12.56 7.23
C ASN A 51 -14.75 11.04 7.30
N ARG A 52 -14.38 10.43 6.17
CA ARG A 52 -14.04 9.00 6.07
C ARG A 52 -12.53 8.87 5.97
N MET A 53 -11.95 8.04 6.83
CA MET A 53 -10.50 7.82 6.89
C MET A 53 -10.22 6.32 6.98
N ASP A 54 -9.44 5.83 6.07
CA ASP A 54 -8.98 4.45 6.10
C ASP A 54 -7.81 4.31 7.09
N ILE A 55 -7.77 3.21 7.86
CA ILE A 55 -6.75 3.00 8.89
C ILE A 55 -5.39 2.71 8.27
N GLY A 56 -5.35 2.10 7.10
CA GLY A 56 -4.14 1.70 6.41
C GLY A 56 -3.96 2.37 5.05
N GLY A 57 -2.87 2.02 4.37
CA GLY A 57 -2.65 2.41 2.98
C GLY A 57 -3.58 1.62 2.06
N HIS A 58 -4.67 2.22 1.63
CA HIS A 58 -5.69 1.57 0.81
C HIS A 58 -5.34 1.69 -0.68
N ARG A 59 -4.44 0.83 -1.11
CA ARG A 59 -4.18 0.62 -2.51
C ARG A 59 -4.35 -0.86 -2.81
N PHE A 60 -5.34 -1.17 -3.65
CA PHE A 60 -5.48 -2.53 -4.13
C PHE A 60 -4.59 -2.77 -5.35
N PHE A 61 -3.80 -3.81 -5.28
CA PHE A 61 -3.03 -4.36 -6.39
C PHE A 61 -2.69 -5.81 -6.08
N SER A 62 -2.87 -6.70 -7.03
CA SER A 62 -2.46 -8.09 -6.91
C SER A 62 -1.67 -8.54 -8.13
N LYS A 63 -0.67 -9.41 -7.91
CA LYS A 63 0.05 -10.10 -8.98
C LYS A 63 -0.77 -11.24 -9.59
N SER A 64 -1.79 -11.72 -8.87
CA SER A 64 -2.66 -12.81 -9.30
C SER A 64 -3.82 -12.30 -10.13
N ASP A 65 -3.97 -12.80 -11.36
CA ASP A 65 -5.09 -12.49 -12.25
C ASP A 65 -6.42 -12.96 -11.68
N ARG A 66 -6.42 -14.10 -10.95
CA ARG A 66 -7.60 -14.59 -10.24
C ARG A 66 -8.10 -13.57 -9.22
N VAL A 67 -7.19 -13.04 -8.40
CA VAL A 67 -7.54 -12.05 -7.35
C VAL A 67 -8.01 -10.74 -7.98
N MET A 68 -7.37 -10.30 -9.07
CA MET A 68 -7.78 -9.09 -9.77
C MET A 68 -9.18 -9.25 -10.35
N ARG A 69 -9.48 -10.35 -11.06
CA ARG A 69 -10.81 -10.61 -11.61
C ARG A 69 -11.87 -10.69 -10.52
N TRP A 70 -11.60 -11.43 -9.45
CA TRP A 70 -12.51 -11.58 -8.31
C TRP A 70 -12.87 -10.21 -7.70
N TRP A 71 -11.88 -9.33 -7.57
CA TRP A 71 -12.09 -8.00 -7.02
C TRP A 71 -12.92 -7.11 -7.97
N LEU A 72 -12.63 -7.16 -9.27
CA LEU A 72 -13.36 -6.42 -10.29
C LEU A 72 -14.82 -6.88 -10.47
N GLU A 73 -15.11 -8.16 -10.16
CA GLU A 73 -16.48 -8.65 -10.10
C GLU A 73 -17.29 -8.03 -8.95
N LEU A 74 -16.63 -7.72 -7.82
CA LEU A 74 -17.28 -7.10 -6.66
C LEU A 74 -17.34 -5.58 -6.77
N MET A 75 -16.28 -4.98 -7.31
CA MET A 75 -16.17 -3.53 -7.49
C MET A 75 -15.57 -3.25 -8.87
N PRO A 76 -16.39 -3.00 -9.88
CA PRO A 76 -15.92 -2.64 -11.21
C PRO A 76 -15.19 -1.29 -11.19
N VAL A 77 -14.27 -1.09 -12.12
CA VAL A 77 -13.50 0.17 -12.25
C VAL A 77 -14.39 1.27 -12.81
N GLU A 78 -14.16 2.50 -12.35
CA GLU A 78 -14.85 3.69 -12.88
C GLU A 78 -14.69 3.84 -14.39
N ALA A 79 -15.68 4.48 -15.02
CA ALA A 79 -15.57 4.94 -16.39
C ALA A 79 -14.47 6.00 -16.47
N GLY A 80 -13.43 5.77 -17.23
CA GLY A 80 -12.28 6.66 -17.35
C GLY A 80 -11.77 6.77 -18.77
N ASP A 81 -11.03 7.84 -19.04
CA ASP A 81 -10.33 8.03 -20.30
C ASP A 81 -9.26 6.94 -20.43
N SER A 82 -9.22 6.23 -21.53
CA SER A 82 -8.36 5.06 -21.84
C SER A 82 -6.85 5.25 -21.61
N ARG A 83 -6.41 6.45 -21.28
CA ARG A 83 -5.03 6.76 -20.89
C ARG A 83 -4.69 6.41 -19.43
N GLU A 84 -5.67 6.22 -18.57
CA GLU A 84 -5.50 5.87 -17.15
C GLU A 84 -5.78 4.38 -16.86
N GLY A 85 -6.17 3.59 -17.86
CA GLY A 85 -6.50 2.17 -17.74
C GLY A 85 -5.34 1.24 -17.40
N GLN A 86 -4.14 1.78 -17.19
CA GLN A 86 -2.96 0.99 -16.80
C GLN A 86 -2.59 1.20 -15.34
N LEU A 87 -2.69 0.15 -14.55
CA LEU A 87 -2.13 0.12 -13.22
C LEU A 87 -0.63 -0.23 -13.29
N THR A 88 0.21 0.72 -12.88
CA THR A 88 1.65 0.47 -12.70
C THR A 88 1.97 0.29 -11.23
N TYR A 89 2.54 -0.85 -10.87
CA TYR A 89 2.99 -1.13 -9.51
C TYR A 89 4.29 -1.94 -9.52
N HIS A 90 5.33 -1.42 -8.87
CA HIS A 90 6.68 -2.04 -8.84
C HIS A 90 7.21 -2.45 -10.22
N GLY A 91 7.05 -1.58 -11.23
CA GLY A 91 7.53 -1.83 -12.58
C GLY A 91 6.68 -2.79 -13.41
N MET A 92 5.60 -3.34 -12.85
CA MET A 92 4.62 -4.13 -13.60
C MET A 92 3.48 -3.23 -14.05
N GLN A 93 3.18 -3.28 -15.33
CA GLN A 93 2.02 -2.69 -15.94
C GLN A 93 0.94 -3.74 -16.11
N ARG A 94 -0.28 -3.37 -15.82
CA ARG A 94 -1.44 -4.22 -16.02
C ARG A 94 -2.56 -3.40 -16.62
N ASP A 95 -3.08 -3.87 -17.74
CA ASP A 95 -4.26 -3.32 -18.36
C ASP A 95 -5.49 -3.73 -17.53
N LEU A 96 -6.32 -2.75 -17.20
CA LEU A 96 -7.61 -3.01 -16.58
C LEU A 96 -8.60 -3.31 -17.68
N PRO A 97 -9.42 -4.38 -17.56
CA PRO A 97 -10.47 -4.62 -18.51
C PRO A 97 -11.47 -3.44 -18.45
N GLU A 98 -11.78 -2.86 -19.61
CA GLU A 98 -12.91 -1.93 -19.71
C GLU A 98 -14.19 -2.73 -19.52
N PRO A 99 -14.98 -2.47 -18.47
CA PRO A 99 -16.27 -3.10 -18.33
C PRO A 99 -17.17 -2.57 -19.45
N ALA A 100 -18.00 -3.44 -20.03
CA ALA A 100 -18.98 -3.09 -21.08
C ALA A 100 -19.94 -1.96 -20.64
N SER A 101 -20.09 -1.77 -19.33
CA SER A 101 -20.77 -0.64 -18.69
C SER A 101 -19.97 -0.24 -17.47
N ALA A 102 -19.05 0.70 -17.62
CA ALA A 102 -18.30 1.24 -16.49
C ALA A 102 -19.20 2.13 -15.64
N PRO A 103 -19.26 1.91 -14.31
CA PRO A 103 -20.09 2.72 -13.42
C PRO A 103 -19.56 4.16 -13.31
N ASP A 104 -20.50 5.11 -13.23
CA ASP A 104 -20.17 6.51 -12.94
C ASP A 104 -20.03 6.69 -11.40
N PRO A 105 -18.86 7.08 -10.90
CA PRO A 105 -18.64 7.28 -9.45
C PRO A 105 -19.48 8.39 -8.83
N LYS A 106 -20.17 9.19 -9.62
CA LYS A 106 -21.10 10.22 -9.13
C LYS A 106 -22.48 9.65 -8.76
N THR A 107 -22.85 8.53 -9.38
CA THR A 107 -24.16 7.90 -9.23
C THR A 107 -24.08 6.53 -8.57
N GLU A 108 -22.93 5.86 -8.63
CA GLU A 108 -22.71 4.51 -8.13
C GLU A 108 -21.73 4.49 -6.96
N ASP A 109 -22.13 3.85 -5.86
CA ASP A 109 -21.26 3.69 -4.68
C ASP A 109 -20.29 2.51 -4.82
N LEU A 110 -20.68 1.46 -5.58
CA LEU A 110 -19.88 0.26 -5.77
C LEU A 110 -18.96 0.40 -6.99
N VAL A 111 -17.98 1.26 -6.87
CA VAL A 111 -17.02 1.54 -7.95
C VAL A 111 -15.60 1.66 -7.40
N MET A 112 -14.64 1.06 -8.10
CA MET A 112 -13.23 1.20 -7.79
C MET A 112 -12.64 2.39 -8.54
N LEU A 113 -12.15 3.38 -7.79
CA LEU A 113 -11.56 4.59 -8.34
C LEU A 113 -10.09 4.37 -8.67
N VAL A 114 -9.67 4.75 -9.87
CA VAL A 114 -8.26 4.78 -10.27
C VAL A 114 -7.71 6.16 -9.94
N ARG A 115 -6.80 6.22 -8.95
CA ARG A 115 -6.23 7.50 -8.51
C ARG A 115 -4.70 7.43 -8.50
N GLN A 116 -4.09 8.48 -9.02
CA GLN A 116 -2.64 8.62 -8.97
C GLN A 116 -2.20 8.88 -7.53
N ARG A 117 -1.35 8.00 -7.02
CA ARG A 117 -0.81 8.15 -5.67
C ARG A 117 0.30 9.20 -5.65
N LYS A 118 0.12 10.22 -4.82
CA LYS A 118 1.15 11.19 -4.49
C LYS A 118 1.71 10.91 -3.10
N SER A 119 2.80 10.15 -3.02
CA SER A 119 3.48 9.88 -1.76
C SER A 119 4.59 10.89 -1.54
N ARG A 120 4.68 11.39 -0.30
CA ARG A 120 5.71 12.35 0.09
C ARG A 120 6.21 12.07 1.49
N ILE A 121 7.49 12.35 1.73
CA ILE A 121 8.10 12.37 3.05
C ILE A 121 8.12 13.81 3.53
N TYR A 122 7.55 14.09 4.71
CA TYR A 122 7.66 15.38 5.36
C TYR A 122 8.83 15.35 6.34
N PHE A 123 9.89 16.10 6.02
CA PHE A 123 11.12 16.16 6.80
C PHE A 123 11.71 17.59 6.76
N LEU A 124 12.20 18.10 7.89
CA LEU A 124 12.75 19.46 8.02
C LEU A 124 11.79 20.55 7.52
N ARG A 125 10.50 20.40 7.77
CA ARG A 125 9.43 21.30 7.30
C ARG A 125 9.35 21.42 5.77
N ARG A 126 9.85 20.42 5.02
CA ARG A 126 9.81 20.34 3.56
C ARG A 126 9.30 18.98 3.11
N PHE A 127 8.70 18.95 1.94
CA PHE A 127 8.22 17.72 1.33
C PHE A 127 9.28 17.18 0.37
N PHE A 128 9.56 15.90 0.51
CA PHE A 128 10.39 15.12 -0.41
C PHE A 128 9.51 14.12 -1.14
N ASP A 129 9.81 13.84 -2.40
CA ASP A 129 9.11 12.82 -3.14
C ASP A 129 9.46 11.43 -2.61
N TYR A 130 8.50 10.50 -2.69
CA TYR A 130 8.71 9.10 -2.31
C TYR A 130 8.42 8.19 -3.52
N PRO A 131 9.33 7.30 -3.89
CA PRO A 131 10.68 7.11 -3.35
C PRO A 131 11.58 8.32 -3.57
N ILE A 132 12.57 8.49 -2.67
CA ILE A 132 13.52 9.61 -2.75
C ILE A 132 14.33 9.49 -4.04
N SER A 133 14.28 10.51 -4.87
CA SER A 133 15.03 10.61 -6.11
C SER A 133 16.14 11.67 -5.99
N LEU A 134 17.22 11.49 -6.75
CA LEU A 134 18.30 12.48 -6.86
C LEU A 134 17.88 13.63 -7.79
N SER A 135 16.95 14.45 -7.32
CA SER A 135 16.44 15.60 -8.07
C SER A 135 16.98 16.92 -7.52
N ALA A 136 16.96 17.97 -8.34
CA ALA A 136 17.33 19.32 -7.90
C ALA A 136 16.48 19.78 -6.69
N ALA A 137 15.22 19.37 -6.63
CA ALA A 137 14.32 19.65 -5.50
C ALA A 137 14.81 18.96 -4.22
N THR A 138 15.25 17.70 -4.29
CA THR A 138 15.82 16.96 -3.15
C THR A 138 17.07 17.65 -2.62
N PHE A 139 18.00 18.04 -3.50
CA PHE A 139 19.22 18.75 -3.10
C PHE A 139 18.93 20.11 -2.46
N ARG A 140 18.03 20.90 -3.05
CA ARG A 140 17.61 22.18 -2.48
C ARG A 140 16.94 22.01 -1.10
N ASN A 141 16.11 20.99 -0.92
CA ASN A 141 15.41 20.72 0.31
C ASN A 141 16.31 20.20 1.44
N LEU A 142 17.32 19.38 1.10
CA LEU A 142 18.34 18.88 2.03
C LEU A 142 19.35 19.97 2.42
N GLY A 143 19.66 20.85 1.49
CA GLY A 143 20.73 21.84 1.60
C GLY A 143 22.12 21.27 1.31
N LEU A 144 23.04 22.14 0.90
CA LEU A 144 24.36 21.74 0.40
C LEU A 144 25.19 20.92 1.41
N ALA A 145 25.22 21.31 2.67
CA ALA A 145 26.02 20.65 3.68
C ALA A 145 25.56 19.20 3.93
N ARG A 146 24.23 18.96 4.01
CA ARG A 146 23.68 17.60 4.17
C ARG A 146 23.85 16.77 2.93
N THR A 147 23.62 17.35 1.75
CA THR A 147 23.86 16.68 0.47
C THR A 147 25.30 16.20 0.36
N PHE A 148 26.27 17.05 0.69
CA PHE A 148 27.69 16.68 0.70
C PHE A 148 27.98 15.54 1.68
N ARG A 149 27.50 15.63 2.93
CA ARG A 149 27.67 14.54 3.92
C ARG A 149 27.05 13.22 3.45
N CYS A 150 25.87 13.26 2.85
CA CYS A 150 25.22 12.06 2.26
C CYS A 150 26.06 11.49 1.13
N GLY A 151 26.58 12.33 0.24
CA GLY A 151 27.45 11.92 -0.85
C GLY A 151 28.75 11.25 -0.38
N VAL A 152 29.46 11.87 0.56
CA VAL A 152 30.67 11.27 1.17
C VAL A 152 30.33 9.94 1.87
N SER A 153 29.24 9.89 2.63
CA SER A 153 28.81 8.68 3.31
C SER A 153 28.45 7.55 2.33
N TYR A 154 27.80 7.88 1.22
CA TYR A 154 27.51 6.93 0.15
C TYR A 154 28.78 6.39 -0.51
N LEU A 155 29.69 7.28 -0.90
CA LEU A 155 30.98 6.87 -1.50
C LEU A 155 31.76 5.96 -0.56
N ARG A 156 31.81 6.28 0.74
CA ARG A 156 32.46 5.42 1.74
C ARG A 156 31.82 4.04 1.80
N SER A 157 30.49 3.94 1.83
CA SER A 157 29.81 2.64 1.85
C SER A 157 29.98 1.86 0.55
N ALA A 158 30.04 2.54 -0.58
CA ALA A 158 30.28 1.92 -1.90
C ALA A 158 31.70 1.36 -2.02
N LEU A 159 32.71 2.07 -1.48
CA LEU A 159 34.10 1.64 -1.53
C LEU A 159 34.48 0.64 -0.44
N LEU A 160 33.85 0.74 0.72
CA LEU A 160 34.10 -0.07 1.90
C LEU A 160 32.80 -0.67 2.44
N PRO A 161 32.13 -1.57 1.70
CA PRO A 161 30.88 -2.18 2.15
C PRO A 161 31.14 -3.13 3.32
N GLN A 162 30.18 -3.23 4.21
CA GLN A 162 30.19 -4.26 5.25
C GLN A 162 30.03 -5.63 4.59
N ARG A 163 30.93 -6.57 4.89
CA ARG A 163 30.95 -7.88 4.23
C ARG A 163 29.76 -8.77 4.59
N GLU A 164 29.23 -8.64 5.83
CA GLU A 164 28.05 -9.39 6.28
C GLU A 164 26.93 -8.42 6.65
N GLU A 165 25.84 -8.52 5.92
CA GLU A 165 24.58 -7.79 6.23
C GLU A 165 23.77 -8.65 7.22
N ARG A 166 23.83 -8.31 8.52
CA ARG A 166 23.11 -9.04 9.58
C ARG A 166 21.78 -8.38 9.98
N SER A 167 21.61 -7.12 9.60
CA SER A 167 20.44 -6.33 9.94
C SER A 167 19.93 -5.53 8.76
N LEU A 168 18.69 -5.03 8.86
CA LEU A 168 18.12 -4.08 7.91
C LEU A 168 18.95 -2.78 7.85
N GLU A 169 19.53 -2.38 8.98
CA GLU A 169 20.45 -1.24 9.06
C GLU A 169 21.67 -1.46 8.17
N ASP A 170 22.35 -2.59 8.27
CA ASP A 170 23.53 -2.91 7.45
C ASP A 170 23.19 -2.91 5.97
N PHE A 171 22.05 -3.52 5.62
CA PHE A 171 21.55 -3.56 4.26
C PHE A 171 21.32 -2.17 3.66
N ILE A 172 20.72 -1.26 4.42
CA ILE A 172 20.42 0.09 3.96
C ILE A 172 21.70 0.93 3.93
N ILE A 173 22.57 0.81 4.93
CA ILE A 173 23.84 1.54 5.00
C ILE A 173 24.75 1.16 3.82
N ASN A 174 24.86 -0.11 3.48
CA ASN A 174 25.67 -0.56 2.34
C ASN A 174 25.19 0.04 1.00
N ARG A 175 23.87 0.21 0.83
CA ARG A 175 23.28 0.68 -0.42
C ARG A 175 23.18 2.19 -0.55
N PHE A 176 22.97 2.88 0.56
CA PHE A 176 22.63 4.31 0.54
C PHE A 176 23.55 5.17 1.41
N GLY A 177 24.41 4.55 2.22
CA GLY A 177 25.29 5.24 3.16
C GLY A 177 24.62 5.56 4.50
N LYS A 178 25.43 5.59 5.55
CA LYS A 178 24.98 5.80 6.93
C LYS A 178 24.23 7.12 7.13
N GLN A 179 24.63 8.20 6.45
CA GLN A 179 23.96 9.50 6.63
C GLN A 179 22.53 9.50 6.10
N LEU A 180 22.28 8.84 4.97
CA LEU A 180 20.92 8.72 4.42
C LEU A 180 20.06 7.82 5.31
N TYR A 181 20.61 6.71 5.82
CA TYR A 181 19.94 5.84 6.78
C TYR A 181 19.49 6.62 8.02
N LEU A 182 20.39 7.34 8.68
CA LEU A 182 20.08 8.13 9.87
C LEU A 182 19.07 9.26 9.61
N THR A 183 19.06 9.80 8.38
CA THR A 183 18.21 10.92 8.04
C THR A 183 16.76 10.51 7.76
N PHE A 184 16.54 9.40 7.04
CA PHE A 184 15.22 9.06 6.51
C PHE A 184 14.68 7.71 7.00
N PHE A 185 15.55 6.76 7.32
CA PHE A 185 15.12 5.39 7.59
C PHE A 185 15.06 5.06 9.07
N LYS A 186 16.08 5.40 9.87
CA LYS A 186 16.17 4.97 11.24
C LYS A 186 14.91 5.29 12.06
N SER A 187 14.60 6.54 12.23
CA SER A 187 13.46 6.96 13.05
C SER A 187 12.11 6.49 12.50
N TYR A 188 11.99 6.35 11.19
CA TYR A 188 10.80 5.79 10.56
C TYR A 188 10.65 4.30 10.86
N THR A 189 11.73 3.54 10.71
CA THR A 189 11.74 2.10 10.97
C THR A 189 11.45 1.79 12.44
N GLU A 190 12.12 2.49 13.35
CA GLU A 190 11.88 2.38 14.79
C GLU A 190 10.41 2.68 15.16
N LYS A 191 9.84 3.72 14.57
CA LYS A 191 8.45 4.08 14.80
C LYS A 191 7.45 3.05 14.26
N VAL A 192 7.72 2.49 13.09
CA VAL A 192 6.81 1.52 12.44
C VAL A 192 6.87 0.15 13.13
N TRP A 193 8.07 -0.30 13.47
CA TRP A 193 8.27 -1.63 14.06
C TRP A 193 8.25 -1.64 15.58
N GLY A 194 8.32 -0.47 16.23
CA GLY A 194 8.33 -0.34 17.69
C GLY A 194 9.60 -0.89 18.39
N VAL A 195 10.64 -1.11 17.61
CA VAL A 195 11.95 -1.62 18.07
C VAL A 195 13.07 -0.82 17.43
N PRO A 196 14.22 -0.64 18.12
CA PRO A 196 15.38 0.05 17.58
C PRO A 196 16.04 -0.71 16.43
#